data_853a012e05a0eb34ea6ee0e47ef0203e
#
_entry.id   853a012e05a0eb34ea6ee0e47ef0203e
#
_cell.length_a   1.000
_cell.length_b   1.000
_cell.length_c   1.000
_cell.angle_alpha   90.00
_cell.angle_beta   90.00
_cell.angle_gamma   90.00
#
_symmetry.space_group_name_H-M   'P 1'
#
loop_
_entity.id
_entity.type
_entity.pdbx_description
1 polymer ?
#
loop_
_entity_poly.entity_id
_entity_poly.type
_entity_poly.pdbx_seq_one_letter_code
_entity_poly.pdbx_strand_id
1 'polypeptide(L)'
;TKPLGETYWQTKVNATAFTDIKVKSSMLYNYNAYETYNVEYSLNGTDWTKVGAIKMPGAKAWTDGEFTLPSDANNKAEVYIRWIADKTSSIKGATGDNDGISITNIYITGTAQLVNDGKAPVLVNTVPAEGATNASANGKIVLTFDEKVKLTDNAAATLGTQKIEGAVSGKTITFAYKGLNYATAYTFTLAAGSVADLTDNATDQ
;
A
#
# COMPACT_ATOMS: atom_id res chain seq x y z
N THR A 1 -1.01 -1.99 40.93
CA THR A 1 -1.93 -2.52 39.88
C THR A 1 -2.85 -1.41 39.46
N LYS A 2 -3.00 -1.16 38.16
CA LYS A 2 -4.00 -0.21 37.65
C LYS A 2 -5.40 -0.78 37.85
N PRO A 3 -6.40 0.03 38.18
CA PRO A 3 -7.78 -0.43 38.31
C PRO A 3 -8.27 -1.13 37.02
N LEU A 4 -9.19 -2.08 37.17
CA LEU A 4 -9.81 -2.79 36.06
C LEU A 4 -10.44 -1.79 35.09
N GLY A 5 -10.15 -1.91 33.79
CA GLY A 5 -10.69 -1.03 32.77
C GLY A 5 -9.93 0.28 32.53
N GLU A 6 -8.81 0.53 33.22
CA GLU A 6 -7.92 1.67 32.95
C GLU A 6 -6.74 1.33 32.05
N THR A 7 -6.59 0.05 31.72
CA THR A 7 -5.59 -0.41 30.77
C THR A 7 -6.19 -0.47 29.35
N TYR A 8 -5.39 -0.09 28.40
CA TYR A 8 -5.70 -0.20 26.97
C TYR A 8 -4.46 -0.63 26.22
N TRP A 9 -4.66 -1.27 25.07
CA TRP A 9 -3.63 -1.45 24.05
C TRP A 9 -3.77 -0.32 23.04
N GLN A 10 -2.66 0.22 22.61
CA GLN A 10 -2.63 1.29 21.63
C GLN A 10 -1.50 1.08 20.64
N THR A 11 -1.76 1.41 19.39
CA THR A 11 -0.75 1.48 18.34
C THR A 11 -0.92 2.77 17.54
N LYS A 12 0.11 3.15 16.81
CA LYS A 12 0.11 4.25 15.85
C LYS A 12 0.60 3.73 14.51
N VAL A 13 -0.09 4.10 13.44
CA VAL A 13 0.28 3.76 12.07
C VAL A 13 0.35 5.01 11.20
N ASN A 14 1.15 4.93 10.15
CA ASN A 14 1.16 5.90 9.06
C ASN A 14 0.26 5.35 7.94
N ALA A 15 -0.82 6.06 7.65
CA ALA A 15 -1.78 5.74 6.60
C ALA A 15 -1.65 6.66 5.37
N THR A 16 -0.52 7.38 5.21
CA THR A 16 -0.24 8.18 4.02
C THR A 16 -0.31 7.30 2.78
N ALA A 17 -1.03 7.74 1.76
CA ALA A 17 -1.32 7.00 0.52
C ALA A 17 -2.13 5.71 0.72
N PHE A 18 -2.88 5.59 1.82
CA PHE A 18 -3.82 4.50 2.02
C PHE A 18 -5.23 5.02 2.32
N THR A 19 -6.24 4.30 1.82
CA THR A 19 -7.67 4.47 2.13
C THR A 19 -8.25 3.17 2.67
N ASP A 20 -9.51 3.20 3.07
CA ASP A 20 -10.24 2.02 3.54
C ASP A 20 -9.49 1.27 4.63
N ILE A 21 -9.00 2.02 5.60
CA ILE A 21 -8.20 1.47 6.70
C ILE A 21 -9.04 0.53 7.53
N LYS A 22 -8.59 -0.72 7.64
CA LYS A 22 -9.25 -1.76 8.42
C LYS A 22 -8.39 -2.18 9.59
N VAL A 23 -9.03 -2.44 10.71
CA VAL A 23 -8.42 -2.93 11.94
C VAL A 23 -9.05 -4.26 12.29
N LYS A 24 -8.24 -5.31 12.35
CA LYS A 24 -8.63 -6.65 12.79
C LYS A 24 -7.86 -7.04 14.02
N SER A 25 -8.51 -7.70 14.96
CA SER A 25 -7.86 -8.28 16.14
C SER A 25 -8.72 -9.38 16.75
N SER A 26 -8.09 -10.23 17.54
CA SER A 26 -8.76 -11.25 18.36
C SER A 26 -8.52 -10.92 19.83
N MET A 27 -9.57 -11.01 20.64
CA MET A 27 -9.50 -10.78 22.09
C MET A 27 -10.03 -11.96 22.86
N LEU A 28 -9.49 -12.17 24.06
CA LEU A 28 -9.88 -13.23 24.97
C LEU A 28 -9.75 -12.71 26.40
N TYR A 29 -10.70 -13.05 27.27
CA TYR A 29 -10.52 -12.91 28.71
C TYR A 29 -10.42 -14.28 29.42
N ASN A 30 -9.58 -14.35 30.43
CA ASN A 30 -9.39 -15.57 31.20
C ASN A 30 -10.26 -15.60 32.46
N TYR A 31 -10.30 -14.49 33.23
CA TYR A 31 -10.98 -14.35 34.48
C TYR A 31 -11.67 -12.98 34.55
N ASN A 32 -11.47 -12.25 35.62
CA ASN A 32 -12.16 -11.00 35.90
C ASN A 32 -11.85 -9.91 34.85
N ALA A 33 -12.77 -9.67 33.94
CA ALA A 33 -12.62 -8.67 32.88
C ALA A 33 -13.97 -8.15 32.42
N TYR A 34 -13.98 -6.95 31.85
CA TYR A 34 -15.15 -6.49 31.11
C TYR A 34 -15.39 -7.37 29.89
N GLU A 35 -16.66 -7.72 29.61
CA GLU A 35 -17.00 -8.59 28.47
C GLU A 35 -16.85 -7.88 27.13
N THR A 36 -16.75 -6.54 27.11
CA THR A 36 -16.71 -5.74 25.88
C THR A 36 -15.51 -4.80 25.91
N TYR A 37 -14.82 -4.74 24.79
CA TYR A 37 -13.73 -3.79 24.52
C TYR A 37 -14.07 -2.95 23.31
N ASN A 38 -14.08 -1.64 23.49
CA ASN A 38 -14.24 -0.70 22.41
C ASN A 38 -12.96 -0.63 21.58
N VAL A 39 -13.12 -0.58 20.26
CA VAL A 39 -12.07 -0.22 19.32
C VAL A 39 -12.30 1.23 18.92
N GLU A 40 -11.30 2.05 19.15
CA GLU A 40 -11.37 3.49 18.94
C GLU A 40 -10.17 3.95 18.12
N TYR A 41 -10.35 5.02 17.35
CA TYR A 41 -9.25 5.68 16.64
C TYR A 41 -9.18 7.16 17.03
N SER A 42 -8.02 7.75 16.76
CA SER A 42 -7.76 9.17 16.95
C SER A 42 -6.74 9.66 15.91
N LEU A 43 -6.87 10.92 15.51
CA LEU A 43 -5.92 11.58 14.60
C LEU A 43 -4.89 12.46 15.34
N ASN A 44 -5.06 12.63 16.63
CA ASN A 44 -4.18 13.47 17.48
C ASN A 44 -3.71 12.77 18.76
N GLY A 45 -4.17 11.53 19.02
CA GLY A 45 -3.84 10.76 20.22
C GLY A 45 -4.60 11.16 21.50
N THR A 46 -5.47 12.16 21.45
CA THR A 46 -6.22 12.69 22.59
C THR A 46 -7.73 12.56 22.44
N ASP A 47 -8.25 12.88 21.27
CA ASP A 47 -9.68 12.84 20.96
C ASP A 47 -10.00 11.50 20.27
N TRP A 48 -10.81 10.68 20.93
CA TRP A 48 -11.05 9.31 20.52
C TRP A 48 -12.47 9.10 20.01
N THR A 49 -12.59 8.46 18.88
CA THR A 49 -13.86 8.07 18.25
C THR A 49 -13.98 6.55 18.21
N LYS A 50 -15.08 6.02 18.77
CA LYS A 50 -15.38 4.60 18.72
C LYS A 50 -15.77 4.19 17.29
N VAL A 51 -15.13 3.12 16.78
CA VAL A 51 -15.45 2.51 15.48
C VAL A 51 -16.17 1.18 15.61
N GLY A 52 -16.08 0.56 16.78
CA GLY A 52 -16.79 -0.66 17.07
C GLY A 52 -16.42 -1.23 18.43
N ALA A 53 -16.84 -2.47 18.68
CA ALA A 53 -16.51 -3.15 19.93
C ALA A 53 -16.42 -4.66 19.71
N ILE A 54 -15.55 -5.32 20.47
CA ILE A 54 -15.43 -6.77 20.55
C ILE A 54 -16.11 -7.23 21.83
N LYS A 55 -17.23 -7.94 21.70
CA LYS A 55 -17.94 -8.54 22.82
C LYS A 55 -17.59 -10.01 22.91
N MET A 56 -16.91 -10.40 23.99
CA MET A 56 -16.48 -11.75 24.22
C MET A 56 -17.57 -12.55 24.93
N PRO A 57 -18.17 -13.59 24.31
CA PRO A 57 -19.32 -14.31 24.85
C PRO A 57 -18.99 -15.20 26.05
N GLY A 58 -17.72 -15.58 26.20
CA GLY A 58 -17.27 -16.49 27.26
C GLY A 58 -15.77 -16.39 27.53
N ALA A 59 -15.37 -16.85 28.74
CA ALA A 59 -13.97 -16.92 29.12
C ALA A 59 -13.20 -17.92 28.27
N LYS A 60 -11.93 -17.65 28.03
CA LYS A 60 -10.98 -18.55 27.32
C LYS A 60 -11.36 -18.84 25.86
N ALA A 61 -12.24 -18.04 25.27
CA ALA A 61 -12.61 -18.15 23.87
C ALA A 61 -12.16 -16.88 23.12
N TRP A 62 -11.33 -17.07 22.09
CA TRP A 62 -10.92 -15.98 21.22
C TRP A 62 -12.12 -15.46 20.41
N THR A 63 -12.28 -14.17 20.39
CA THR A 63 -13.35 -13.49 19.66
C THR A 63 -12.72 -12.48 18.72
N ASP A 64 -13.03 -12.62 17.44
CA ASP A 64 -12.52 -11.74 16.39
C ASP A 64 -13.39 -10.50 16.24
N GLY A 65 -12.74 -9.39 15.93
CA GLY A 65 -13.36 -8.15 15.49
C GLY A 65 -12.64 -7.58 14.30
N GLU A 66 -13.41 -7.08 13.33
CA GLU A 66 -12.88 -6.35 12.18
C GLU A 66 -13.72 -5.09 11.98
N PHE A 67 -13.04 -3.94 11.86
CA PHE A 67 -13.67 -2.64 11.78
C PHE A 67 -12.99 -1.80 10.70
N THR A 68 -13.79 -1.05 9.93
CA THR A 68 -13.28 -0.06 8.98
C THR A 68 -13.28 1.31 9.67
N LEU A 69 -12.14 2.01 9.63
CA LEU A 69 -12.04 3.36 10.13
C LEU A 69 -12.82 4.33 9.22
N PRO A 70 -13.36 5.42 9.76
CA PRO A 70 -13.95 6.48 8.97
C PRO A 70 -12.97 7.09 7.96
N SER A 71 -13.50 7.69 6.90
CA SER A 71 -12.71 8.21 5.78
C SER A 71 -11.76 9.35 6.15
N ASP A 72 -11.96 10.02 7.28
CA ASP A 72 -11.05 11.05 7.80
C ASP A 72 -9.71 10.47 8.29
N ALA A 73 -9.63 9.15 8.54
CA ALA A 73 -8.38 8.44 8.80
C ALA A 73 -7.56 8.18 7.51
N ASN A 74 -8.17 8.31 6.33
CA ASN A 74 -7.50 8.08 5.06
C ASN A 74 -6.41 9.13 4.82
N ASN A 75 -5.29 8.67 4.25
CA ASN A 75 -4.17 9.53 3.87
C ASN A 75 -3.61 10.40 5.02
N LYS A 76 -3.66 9.89 6.25
CA LYS A 76 -3.10 10.58 7.43
C LYS A 76 -1.74 10.00 7.82
N ALA A 77 -0.80 10.90 8.12
CA ALA A 77 0.54 10.50 8.58
C ALA A 77 0.50 9.80 9.96
N GLU A 78 -0.47 10.15 10.78
CA GLU A 78 -0.66 9.56 12.09
C GLU A 78 -2.12 9.16 12.30
N VAL A 79 -2.33 7.87 12.55
CA VAL A 79 -3.59 7.30 12.98
C VAL A 79 -3.32 6.44 14.22
N TYR A 80 -3.93 6.82 15.32
CA TYR A 80 -3.85 6.08 16.57
C TYR A 80 -5.05 5.14 16.68
N ILE A 81 -4.83 3.95 17.17
CA ILE A 81 -5.86 2.93 17.36
C ILE A 81 -5.69 2.35 18.75
N ARG A 82 -6.80 2.23 19.51
CA ARG A 82 -6.76 1.61 20.82
C ARG A 82 -7.93 0.65 21.05
N TRP A 83 -7.68 -0.31 21.93
CA TRP A 83 -8.65 -1.23 22.49
C TRP A 83 -8.78 -0.94 23.97
N ILE A 84 -9.95 -0.48 24.40
CA ILE A 84 -10.20 -0.04 25.77
C ILE A 84 -11.47 -0.69 26.32
N ALA A 85 -11.47 -1.07 27.60
CA ALA A 85 -12.64 -1.68 28.23
C ALA A 85 -13.87 -0.76 28.16
N ASP A 86 -15.00 -1.32 27.76
CA ASP A 86 -16.29 -0.68 27.91
C ASP A 86 -16.76 -0.85 29.37
N LYS A 87 -16.54 0.17 30.19
CA LYS A 87 -16.87 0.14 31.62
C LYS A 87 -18.37 0.05 31.89
N THR A 88 -19.22 0.21 30.88
CA THR A 88 -20.67 0.02 30.99
C THR A 88 -21.09 -1.43 30.76
N SER A 89 -20.18 -2.25 30.25
CA SER A 89 -20.44 -3.67 30.05
C SER A 89 -20.28 -4.49 31.34
N SER A 90 -20.86 -5.69 31.35
CA SER A 90 -20.73 -6.60 32.49
C SER A 90 -19.30 -7.06 32.71
N ILE A 91 -18.91 -7.20 33.97
CA ILE A 91 -17.69 -7.89 34.34
C ILE A 91 -17.99 -9.38 34.36
N LYS A 92 -17.21 -10.17 33.65
CA LYS A 92 -17.34 -11.64 33.55
C LYS A 92 -16.15 -12.32 34.16
N GLY A 93 -16.39 -13.52 34.69
CA GLY A 93 -15.39 -14.38 35.31
C GLY A 93 -15.48 -14.42 36.82
N ALA A 94 -14.69 -15.29 37.44
CA ALA A 94 -14.57 -15.42 38.88
C ALA A 94 -13.51 -14.44 39.42
N THR A 95 -13.72 -13.90 40.61
CA THR A 95 -12.70 -13.15 41.33
C THR A 95 -11.48 -14.02 41.62
N GLY A 96 -10.32 -13.65 41.12
CA GLY A 96 -9.05 -14.36 41.34
C GLY A 96 -7.88 -13.45 41.05
N ASP A 97 -6.70 -13.81 41.50
CA ASP A 97 -5.48 -13.01 41.37
C ASP A 97 -4.91 -12.94 39.95
N ASN A 98 -5.57 -13.54 38.97
CA ASN A 98 -5.13 -13.59 37.57
C ASN A 98 -6.15 -12.91 36.65
N ASP A 99 -6.39 -11.65 36.84
CA ASP A 99 -7.15 -10.82 35.92
C ASP A 99 -6.38 -10.76 34.58
N GLY A 100 -6.93 -11.34 33.54
CA GLY A 100 -6.23 -11.43 32.27
C GLY A 100 -7.13 -11.23 31.09
N ILE A 101 -6.82 -10.19 30.34
CA ILE A 101 -7.31 -9.95 29.01
C ILE A 101 -6.13 -10.05 28.05
N SER A 102 -6.33 -10.73 26.95
CA SER A 102 -5.31 -10.90 25.92
C SER A 102 -5.82 -10.39 24.58
N ILE A 103 -4.91 -9.84 23.80
CA ILE A 103 -5.15 -9.45 22.42
C ILE A 103 -4.09 -10.07 21.53
N THR A 104 -4.49 -10.52 20.35
CA THR A 104 -3.61 -11.09 19.32
C THR A 104 -4.15 -10.83 17.93
N ASN A 105 -3.42 -11.27 16.90
CA ASN A 105 -3.82 -11.16 15.49
C ASN A 105 -4.21 -9.73 15.11
N ILE A 106 -3.42 -8.76 15.57
CA ILE A 106 -3.64 -7.37 15.21
C ILE A 106 -3.13 -7.15 13.79
N TYR A 107 -4.05 -6.87 12.87
CA TYR A 107 -3.75 -6.50 11.49
C TYR A 107 -4.39 -5.14 11.21
N ILE A 108 -3.60 -4.24 10.67
CA ILE A 108 -4.06 -2.95 10.16
C ILE A 108 -3.71 -2.91 8.69
N THR A 109 -4.73 -2.84 7.85
CA THR A 109 -4.61 -2.91 6.39
C THR A 109 -5.30 -1.69 5.77
N GLY A 110 -4.98 -1.41 4.52
CA GLY A 110 -5.61 -0.35 3.75
C GLY A 110 -5.42 -0.59 2.26
N THR A 111 -6.21 0.10 1.46
CA THR A 111 -6.08 0.13 0.00
C THR A 111 -5.05 1.19 -0.37
N ALA A 112 -3.94 0.79 -1.00
CA ALA A 112 -2.93 1.73 -1.46
C ALA A 112 -3.49 2.64 -2.56
N GLN A 113 -3.21 3.93 -2.44
CA GLN A 113 -3.56 4.94 -3.44
C GLN A 113 -2.33 5.28 -4.27
N LEU A 114 -2.54 5.53 -5.55
CA LEU A 114 -1.51 6.17 -6.36
C LEU A 114 -1.42 7.64 -5.94
N VAL A 115 -0.23 8.05 -5.52
CA VAL A 115 0.05 9.45 -5.17
C VAL A 115 0.65 10.12 -6.40
N ASN A 116 -0.06 11.11 -6.95
CA ASN A 116 0.49 11.96 -7.99
C ASN A 116 1.49 12.94 -7.36
N ASP A 117 2.77 12.76 -7.65
CA ASP A 117 3.85 13.64 -7.17
C ASP A 117 4.13 14.80 -8.12
N GLY A 118 3.39 14.87 -9.25
CA GLY A 118 3.51 15.90 -10.27
C GLY A 118 4.79 15.81 -11.11
N LYS A 119 5.48 14.67 -11.07
CA LYS A 119 6.72 14.45 -11.83
C LYS A 119 6.51 13.41 -12.91
N ALA A 120 7.12 13.63 -14.04
CA ALA A 120 7.20 12.66 -15.12
C ALA A 120 8.34 11.65 -14.84
N PRO A 121 8.21 10.40 -15.28
CA PRO A 121 9.25 9.40 -15.14
C PRO A 121 10.53 9.82 -15.88
N VAL A 122 11.68 9.56 -15.26
CA VAL A 122 12.98 9.86 -15.83
C VAL A 122 13.62 8.59 -16.36
N LEU A 123 14.08 8.64 -17.63
CA LEU A 123 14.86 7.55 -18.24
C LEU A 123 16.24 7.47 -17.56
N VAL A 124 16.54 6.33 -16.95
CA VAL A 124 17.82 6.14 -16.22
C VAL A 124 18.79 5.20 -16.95
N ASN A 125 18.30 4.35 -17.86
CA ASN A 125 19.16 3.43 -18.61
C ASN A 125 18.51 2.96 -19.91
N THR A 126 19.34 2.69 -20.93
CA THR A 126 18.94 2.05 -22.19
C THR A 126 19.84 0.87 -22.51
N VAL A 127 19.27 -0.20 -23.03
CA VAL A 127 20.02 -1.37 -23.55
C VAL A 127 19.45 -1.73 -24.93
N PRO A 128 20.25 -1.72 -26.02
CA PRO A 128 21.65 -1.28 -26.08
C PRO A 128 21.83 0.18 -25.66
N ALA A 129 23.03 0.55 -25.19
CA ALA A 129 23.35 1.94 -24.91
C ALA A 129 23.39 2.75 -26.21
N GLU A 130 23.25 4.06 -26.11
CA GLU A 130 23.44 4.96 -27.24
C GLU A 130 24.80 4.76 -27.88
N GLY A 131 24.86 4.72 -29.21
CA GLY A 131 26.09 4.50 -29.94
C GLY A 131 26.62 3.04 -29.94
N ALA A 132 25.86 2.08 -29.45
CA ALA A 132 26.26 0.67 -29.49
C ALA A 132 26.53 0.17 -30.92
N THR A 133 27.72 -0.42 -31.14
CA THR A 133 28.17 -0.82 -32.49
C THR A 133 27.93 -2.28 -32.85
N ASN A 134 27.58 -3.12 -31.86
CA ASN A 134 27.45 -4.57 -32.03
C ASN A 134 26.03 -5.09 -31.73
N ALA A 135 24.99 -4.33 -32.13
CA ALA A 135 23.62 -4.80 -32.00
C ALA A 135 23.33 -5.96 -32.93
N SER A 136 22.61 -6.97 -32.42
CA SER A 136 22.16 -8.10 -33.25
C SER A 136 21.12 -7.67 -34.27
N ALA A 137 21.03 -8.37 -35.44
CA ALA A 137 19.97 -8.11 -36.42
C ALA A 137 18.55 -8.34 -35.89
N ASN A 138 18.40 -9.15 -34.84
CA ASN A 138 17.17 -9.38 -34.12
C ASN A 138 17.47 -9.21 -32.64
N GLY A 139 16.64 -8.46 -31.93
CA GLY A 139 16.89 -8.16 -30.52
C GLY A 139 15.78 -7.37 -29.85
N LYS A 140 16.17 -6.67 -28.82
CA LYS A 140 15.25 -5.82 -28.08
C LYS A 140 15.97 -4.57 -27.59
N ILE A 141 15.21 -3.48 -27.51
CA ILE A 141 15.61 -2.26 -26.82
C ILE A 141 14.88 -2.26 -25.50
N VAL A 142 15.60 -2.04 -24.40
CA VAL A 142 15.04 -1.95 -23.04
C VAL A 142 15.30 -0.55 -22.52
N LEU A 143 14.24 0.15 -22.17
CA LEU A 143 14.28 1.42 -21.45
C LEU A 143 13.99 1.15 -19.98
N THR A 144 14.79 1.70 -19.09
CA THR A 144 14.58 1.62 -17.64
C THR A 144 14.36 3.01 -17.08
N PHE A 145 13.31 3.21 -16.29
CA PHE A 145 12.93 4.47 -15.66
C PHE A 145 13.17 4.42 -14.15
N ASP A 146 13.20 5.57 -13.51
CA ASP A 146 13.36 5.72 -12.06
C ASP A 146 12.13 5.27 -11.28
N GLU A 147 10.95 5.21 -11.93
CA GLU A 147 9.68 4.79 -11.34
C GLU A 147 8.88 3.83 -12.24
N LYS A 148 7.69 3.40 -11.79
CA LYS A 148 6.78 2.58 -12.60
C LYS A 148 6.14 3.42 -13.69
N VAL A 149 6.12 2.87 -14.90
CA VAL A 149 5.63 3.54 -16.11
C VAL A 149 4.51 2.78 -16.79
N LYS A 150 3.80 3.49 -17.64
CA LYS A 150 2.86 2.97 -18.64
C LYS A 150 3.12 3.62 -20.00
N LEU A 151 2.71 2.95 -21.07
CA LEU A 151 2.59 3.58 -22.38
C LEU A 151 1.24 4.31 -22.44
N THR A 152 1.25 5.51 -23.04
CA THR A 152 0.03 6.25 -23.30
C THR A 152 -0.69 5.74 -24.54
N ASP A 153 -1.94 6.11 -24.75
CA ASP A 153 -2.72 5.72 -25.94
C ASP A 153 -2.10 6.24 -27.25
N ASN A 154 -1.30 7.30 -27.18
CA ASN A 154 -0.60 7.89 -28.31
C ASN A 154 0.85 7.41 -28.45
N ALA A 155 1.24 6.39 -27.70
CA ALA A 155 2.61 5.89 -27.75
C ALA A 155 2.98 5.39 -29.14
N ALA A 156 4.07 5.94 -29.66
CA ALA A 156 4.61 5.57 -30.96
C ALA A 156 6.12 5.41 -30.87
N ALA A 157 6.61 4.24 -31.25
CA ALA A 157 8.04 3.91 -31.29
C ALA A 157 8.46 3.41 -32.67
N THR A 158 9.63 3.86 -33.12
CA THR A 158 10.22 3.40 -34.36
C THR A 158 11.70 3.06 -34.18
N LEU A 159 12.19 2.09 -34.98
CA LEU A 159 13.60 1.83 -35.16
C LEU A 159 13.93 1.99 -36.65
N GLY A 160 14.58 3.09 -37.02
CA GLY A 160 14.62 3.56 -38.40
C GLY A 160 13.21 3.83 -38.92
N THR A 161 12.80 3.10 -39.99
CA THR A 161 11.43 3.20 -40.54
C THR A 161 10.48 2.13 -40.01
N GLN A 162 10.97 1.17 -39.21
CA GLN A 162 10.17 0.08 -38.65
C GLN A 162 9.41 0.56 -37.43
N LYS A 163 8.08 0.45 -37.43
CA LYS A 163 7.27 0.60 -36.21
C LYS A 163 7.46 -0.60 -35.30
N ILE A 164 7.68 -0.36 -34.03
CA ILE A 164 7.83 -1.40 -33.01
C ILE A 164 6.95 -1.09 -31.81
N GLU A 165 6.45 -2.14 -31.16
CA GLU A 165 5.56 -2.04 -30.01
C GLU A 165 6.32 -2.30 -28.71
N GLY A 166 5.96 -1.56 -27.67
CA GLY A 166 6.55 -1.67 -26.35
C GLY A 166 5.72 -2.56 -25.43
N ALA A 167 6.41 -3.41 -24.68
CA ALA A 167 5.85 -4.18 -23.58
C ALA A 167 6.33 -3.62 -22.24
N VAL A 168 5.40 -3.22 -21.36
CA VAL A 168 5.70 -2.61 -20.07
C VAL A 168 5.79 -3.67 -18.97
N SER A 169 6.79 -3.55 -18.11
CA SER A 169 6.94 -4.34 -16.89
C SER A 169 7.54 -3.51 -15.77
N GLY A 170 6.69 -3.00 -14.88
CA GLY A 170 7.11 -2.16 -13.75
C GLY A 170 7.81 -0.88 -14.19
N LYS A 171 9.12 -0.79 -13.99
CA LYS A 171 9.96 0.35 -14.36
C LYS A 171 10.58 0.24 -15.77
N THR A 172 10.27 -0.81 -16.52
CA THR A 172 10.90 -1.07 -17.81
C THR A 172 9.91 -1.14 -18.95
N ILE A 173 10.34 -0.68 -20.14
CA ILE A 173 9.64 -0.89 -21.41
C ILE A 173 10.59 -1.61 -22.34
N THR A 174 10.12 -2.69 -22.96
CA THR A 174 10.90 -3.51 -23.89
C THR A 174 10.28 -3.45 -25.27
N PHE A 175 11.07 -3.09 -26.28
CA PHE A 175 10.70 -3.04 -27.69
C PHE A 175 11.47 -4.12 -28.43
N ALA A 176 10.78 -5.12 -28.96
CA ALA A 176 11.39 -6.17 -29.77
C ALA A 176 11.52 -5.71 -31.24
N TYR A 177 12.65 -6.03 -31.87
CA TYR A 177 12.89 -5.77 -33.29
C TYR A 177 13.48 -6.98 -34.01
N LYS A 178 13.32 -7.02 -35.35
CA LYS A 178 13.82 -8.07 -36.20
C LYS A 178 14.30 -7.52 -37.53
N GLY A 179 15.21 -8.28 -38.18
CA GLY A 179 15.55 -8.07 -39.58
C GLY A 179 16.36 -6.83 -39.89
N LEU A 180 17.17 -6.33 -38.94
CA LEU A 180 18.08 -5.24 -39.19
C LEU A 180 19.22 -5.69 -40.13
N ASN A 181 19.64 -4.80 -41.01
CA ASN A 181 20.79 -5.05 -41.88
C ASN A 181 22.10 -4.82 -41.14
N TYR A 182 23.11 -5.62 -41.43
CA TYR A 182 24.45 -5.41 -40.91
C TYR A 182 25.07 -4.13 -41.48
N ALA A 183 26.03 -3.59 -40.78
CA ALA A 183 26.75 -2.36 -41.12
C ALA A 183 25.83 -1.15 -41.43
N THR A 184 24.65 -1.12 -40.86
CA THR A 184 23.66 -0.06 -41.03
C THR A 184 23.36 0.58 -39.68
N ALA A 185 23.39 1.91 -39.61
CA ALA A 185 22.99 2.64 -38.44
C ALA A 185 21.47 2.76 -38.34
N TYR A 186 20.91 2.53 -37.17
CA TYR A 186 19.49 2.67 -36.87
C TYR A 186 19.30 3.62 -35.72
N THR A 187 18.32 4.50 -35.82
CA THR A 187 17.89 5.37 -34.73
C THR A 187 16.59 4.84 -34.14
N PHE A 188 16.58 4.65 -32.84
CA PHE A 188 15.35 4.42 -32.09
C PHE A 188 14.73 5.76 -31.73
N THR A 189 13.45 5.92 -31.99
CA THR A 189 12.68 7.12 -31.66
C THR A 189 11.43 6.72 -30.89
N LEU A 190 11.19 7.37 -29.80
CA LEU A 190 9.95 7.29 -29.04
C LEU A 190 9.29 8.68 -29.04
N ALA A 191 8.04 8.76 -29.46
CA ALA A 191 7.36 10.06 -29.57
C ALA A 191 7.18 10.71 -28.18
N ALA A 192 7.23 12.04 -28.14
CA ALA A 192 6.96 12.80 -26.93
C ALA A 192 5.60 12.41 -26.32
N GLY A 193 5.52 12.34 -25.00
CA GLY A 193 4.32 11.94 -24.28
C GLY A 193 3.94 10.45 -24.42
N SER A 194 4.80 9.60 -25.03
CA SER A 194 4.54 8.15 -25.15
C SER A 194 4.62 7.39 -23.85
N VAL A 195 5.32 7.91 -22.88
CA VAL A 195 5.49 7.28 -21.56
C VAL A 195 4.94 8.20 -20.49
N ALA A 196 4.21 7.66 -19.56
CA ALA A 196 3.75 8.33 -18.36
C ALA A 196 3.96 7.45 -17.12
N ASP A 197 3.93 8.06 -15.95
CA ASP A 197 3.77 7.35 -14.70
C ASP A 197 2.35 6.78 -14.57
N LEU A 198 2.06 6.11 -13.44
CA LEU A 198 0.73 5.55 -13.19
C LEU A 198 -0.33 6.61 -12.86
N THR A 199 0.06 7.87 -12.68
CA THR A 199 -0.80 9.02 -12.37
C THR A 199 -0.92 10.03 -13.52
N ASP A 200 -0.52 9.63 -14.74
CA ASP A 200 -0.62 10.37 -15.99
C ASP A 200 0.37 11.55 -16.15
N ASN A 201 1.42 11.62 -15.35
CA ASN A 201 2.52 12.54 -15.62
C ASN A 201 3.37 11.99 -16.77
N ALA A 202 3.27 12.60 -17.94
CA ALA A 202 3.96 12.15 -19.16
C ALA A 202 5.38 12.74 -19.26
N THR A 203 6.29 11.96 -19.89
CA THR A 203 7.64 12.44 -20.19
C THR A 203 7.61 13.53 -21.27
N ASP A 204 8.27 14.65 -21.02
CA ASP A 204 8.69 15.60 -22.05
C ASP A 204 9.93 15.02 -22.74
N GLN A 205 9.82 14.75 -24.02
CA GLN A 205 10.95 14.27 -24.84
C GLN A 205 11.49 15.41 -25.67
#